data_3f43547e7de76f46cd73d2e5ff53d689
#
_entry.id   3f43547e7de76f46cd73d2e5ff53d689
#
_cell.length_a   1.000
_cell.length_b   1.000
_cell.length_c   1.000
_cell.angle_alpha   90.00
_cell.angle_beta   90.00
_cell.angle_gamma   90.00
#
_symmetry.space_group_name_H-M   'P 1'
#
loop_
_entity.id
_entity.type
_entity.pdbx_description
1 polymer ?
#
loop_
_entity_poly.entity_id
_entity_poly.type
_entity_poly.pdbx_seq_one_letter_code
_entity_poly.pdbx_strand_id
1 'polypeptide(L)'
;IALSGGSAFGLDAAGGVMAGLAQKGRGFQVGTIRVPIVSQAIIFDLLNGGDKSFANGQTTSYHPYFDMGLRATQRAGKDMQLGSHGAGMGATLADLKGGLGSASARLPWGCTCGAADRDQVGTHGQTRRSGGARGSLLPGR
;
A
#
# COMPACT_ATOMS: atom_id res chain seq x y z
N ILE A 1 -1.58 3.48 6.43
CA ILE A 1 -1.97 3.13 5.05
C ILE A 1 -1.63 1.67 4.85
N ALA A 2 -2.55 0.88 4.29
CA ALA A 2 -2.31 -0.48 3.85
C ALA A 2 -2.07 -0.48 2.33
N LEU A 3 -1.10 -1.26 1.88
CA LEU A 3 -0.85 -1.52 0.47
C LEU A 3 -0.95 -3.02 0.23
N SER A 4 -1.68 -3.46 -0.77
CA SER A 4 -1.80 -4.87 -1.08
C SER A 4 -1.88 -5.15 -2.59
N GLY A 5 -1.55 -6.37 -2.96
CA GLY A 5 -1.92 -6.94 -4.26
C GLY A 5 -3.35 -7.46 -4.24
N GLY A 6 -3.70 -8.24 -5.24
CA GLY A 6 -4.98 -8.94 -5.33
C GLY A 6 -6.11 -8.16 -5.97
N SER A 7 -5.84 -7.00 -6.57
CA SER A 7 -6.88 -6.15 -7.15
C SER A 7 -7.96 -5.84 -6.10
N ALA A 8 -9.23 -5.85 -6.48
CA ALA A 8 -10.34 -5.60 -5.55
C ALA A 8 -10.41 -6.57 -4.37
N PHE A 9 -9.99 -7.83 -4.52
CA PHE A 9 -9.89 -8.77 -3.40
C PHE A 9 -8.92 -8.29 -2.32
N GLY A 10 -7.87 -7.58 -2.72
CA GLY A 10 -6.88 -7.02 -1.82
C GLY A 10 -7.42 -5.95 -0.87
N LEU A 11 -8.57 -5.35 -1.17
CA LEU A 11 -9.21 -4.36 -0.28
C LEU A 11 -9.52 -4.93 1.11
N ASP A 12 -9.68 -6.24 1.22
CA ASP A 12 -9.94 -6.89 2.50
C ASP A 12 -8.72 -6.89 3.45
N ALA A 13 -7.53 -6.61 2.93
CA ALA A 13 -6.35 -6.45 3.77
C ALA A 13 -6.49 -5.30 4.79
N ALA A 14 -7.19 -4.21 4.44
CA ALA A 14 -7.49 -3.14 5.39
C ALA A 14 -8.35 -3.61 6.56
N GLY A 15 -9.29 -4.54 6.32
CA GLY A 15 -10.08 -5.17 7.38
C GLY A 15 -9.18 -5.91 8.38
N GLY A 16 -8.22 -6.67 7.87
CA GLY A 16 -7.23 -7.36 8.69
C GLY A 16 -6.34 -6.40 9.49
N VAL A 17 -5.86 -5.32 8.84
CA VAL A 17 -5.08 -4.27 9.52
C VAL A 17 -5.92 -3.59 10.61
N MET A 18 -7.17 -3.27 10.31
CA MET A 18 -8.10 -2.67 11.26
C MET A 18 -8.31 -3.57 12.47
N ALA A 19 -8.54 -4.86 12.25
CA ALA A 19 -8.68 -5.85 13.32
C ALA A 19 -7.41 -5.89 14.21
N GLY A 20 -6.22 -5.94 13.60
CA GLY A 20 -4.96 -5.96 14.33
C GLY A 20 -4.68 -4.68 15.11
N LEU A 21 -5.09 -3.52 14.61
CA LEU A 21 -4.99 -2.25 15.33
C LEU A 21 -5.98 -2.19 16.50
N ALA A 22 -7.22 -2.67 16.30
CA ALA A 22 -8.23 -2.74 17.35
C ALA A 22 -7.77 -3.63 18.51
N GLN A 23 -7.19 -4.81 18.22
CA GLN A 23 -6.59 -5.69 19.23
C GLN A 23 -5.50 -5.01 20.05
N LYS A 24 -4.77 -4.07 19.46
CA LYS A 24 -3.73 -3.26 20.12
C LYS A 24 -4.30 -2.00 20.81
N GLY A 25 -5.62 -1.84 20.86
CA GLY A 25 -6.28 -0.66 21.42
C GLY A 25 -5.94 0.64 20.67
N ARG A 26 -5.60 0.56 19.39
CA ARG A 26 -5.28 1.71 18.54
C ARG A 26 -6.47 2.09 17.68
N GLY A 27 -6.68 3.39 17.48
CA GLY A 27 -7.75 3.91 16.66
C GLY A 27 -8.25 5.27 17.17
N PHE A 28 -9.16 5.87 16.41
CA PHE A 28 -9.85 7.08 16.80
C PHE A 28 -10.83 6.78 17.94
N GLN A 29 -10.81 7.59 18.99
CA GLN A 29 -11.63 7.38 20.18
C GLN A 29 -13.05 7.88 19.93
N VAL A 30 -14.03 7.00 20.10
CA VAL A 30 -15.46 7.33 20.05
C VAL A 30 -16.10 6.79 21.34
N GLY A 31 -16.37 7.65 22.28
CA GLY A 31 -16.81 7.22 23.62
C GLY A 31 -15.80 6.26 24.26
N THR A 32 -16.22 5.05 24.55
CA THR A 32 -15.37 3.98 25.12
C THR A 32 -14.71 3.12 24.06
N ILE A 33 -15.05 3.30 22.78
CA ILE A 33 -14.60 2.46 21.66
C ILE A 33 -13.48 3.16 20.91
N ARG A 34 -12.50 2.38 20.44
CA ARG A 34 -11.48 2.83 19.48
C ARG A 34 -11.75 2.25 18.11
N VAL A 35 -11.83 3.12 17.11
CA VAL A 35 -12.10 2.76 15.72
C VAL A 35 -10.86 3.03 14.89
N PRO A 36 -10.14 2.00 14.43
CA PRO A 36 -9.04 2.19 13.51
C PRO A 36 -9.57 2.62 12.14
N ILE A 37 -9.01 3.69 11.60
CA ILE A 37 -9.31 4.17 10.25
C ILE A 37 -8.10 3.81 9.38
N VAL A 38 -8.31 2.90 8.43
CA VAL A 38 -7.25 2.38 7.58
C VAL A 38 -7.53 2.74 6.13
N SER A 39 -6.78 3.71 5.62
CA SER A 39 -6.75 3.98 4.18
C SER A 39 -5.97 2.91 3.47
N GLN A 40 -6.39 2.53 2.27
CA GLN A 40 -5.76 1.46 1.50
C GLN A 40 -5.67 1.82 0.02
N ALA A 41 -4.61 1.31 -0.61
CA ALA A 41 -4.47 1.21 -2.05
C ALA A 41 -4.13 -0.24 -2.44
N ILE A 42 -4.56 -0.62 -3.63
CA ILE A 42 -4.35 -1.96 -4.18
C ILE A 42 -3.64 -1.88 -5.52
N ILE A 43 -2.95 -2.96 -5.90
CA ILE A 43 -2.42 -3.15 -7.24
C ILE A 43 -3.12 -4.32 -7.93
N PHE A 44 -3.17 -4.25 -9.25
CA PHE A 44 -3.65 -5.34 -10.08
C PHE A 44 -2.51 -6.31 -10.38
N ASP A 45 -2.52 -7.48 -9.74
CA ASP A 45 -1.51 -8.53 -9.92
C ASP A 45 -2.12 -9.93 -10.13
N LEU A 46 -3.40 -10.01 -10.48
CA LEU A 46 -4.10 -11.30 -10.63
C LEU A 46 -3.57 -12.16 -11.77
N LEU A 47 -2.96 -11.56 -12.77
CA LEU A 47 -2.42 -12.25 -13.94
C LEU A 47 -0.92 -12.60 -13.82
N ASN A 48 -0.30 -12.21 -12.71
CA ASN A 48 1.12 -12.45 -12.45
C ASN A 48 1.29 -13.75 -11.67
N GLY A 49 1.56 -14.84 -12.13
CA GLY A 49 1.87 -16.08 -11.43
C GLY A 49 1.35 -16.24 -9.98
N GLY A 50 1.66 -17.35 -9.36
CA GLY A 50 1.20 -17.68 -8.00
C GLY A 50 -0.21 -18.27 -7.98
N ASP A 51 -0.63 -18.76 -6.82
CA ASP A 51 -1.95 -19.34 -6.64
C ASP A 51 -3.01 -18.24 -6.53
N LYS A 52 -3.88 -18.17 -7.53
CA LYS A 52 -5.02 -17.26 -7.64
C LYS A 52 -6.34 -18.02 -7.74
N SER A 53 -6.36 -19.26 -7.30
CA SER A 53 -7.54 -20.15 -7.40
C SER A 53 -8.79 -19.54 -6.75
N PHE A 54 -8.64 -18.74 -5.71
CA PHE A 54 -9.73 -17.99 -5.09
C PHE A 54 -10.46 -17.02 -6.05
N ALA A 55 -9.75 -16.49 -7.04
CA ALA A 55 -10.32 -15.53 -8.00
C ALA A 55 -11.15 -16.19 -9.09
N ASN A 56 -10.96 -17.48 -9.33
CA ASN A 56 -11.64 -18.24 -10.38
C ASN A 56 -12.89 -18.98 -9.89
N GLY A 57 -13.26 -18.83 -8.62
CA GLY A 57 -14.37 -19.57 -8.03
C GLY A 57 -14.16 -21.08 -7.96
N GLN A 58 -12.94 -21.55 -8.19
CA GLN A 58 -12.61 -22.99 -8.21
C GLN A 58 -12.37 -23.56 -6.82
N THR A 59 -12.28 -22.72 -5.83
CA THR A 59 -12.10 -23.12 -4.44
C THR A 59 -13.17 -22.49 -3.57
N THR A 60 -13.56 -23.19 -2.53
CA THR A 60 -14.41 -22.66 -1.47
C THR A 60 -13.61 -21.86 -0.44
N SER A 61 -12.28 -21.80 -0.61
CA SER A 61 -11.39 -21.03 0.26
C SER A 61 -11.55 -19.56 0.01
N TYR A 62 -11.73 -18.82 1.09
CA TYR A 62 -11.75 -17.36 1.05
C TYR A 62 -10.36 -16.83 0.67
N HIS A 63 -10.30 -15.68 0.00
CA HIS A 63 -9.00 -15.09 -0.37
C HIS A 63 -8.19 -14.67 0.88
N PRO A 64 -6.85 -14.68 0.81
CA PRO A 64 -6.00 -14.60 2.00
C PRO A 64 -5.77 -13.18 2.53
N TYR A 65 -6.37 -12.16 1.92
CA TYR A 65 -5.94 -10.78 2.15
C TYR A 65 -6.25 -10.25 3.54
N PHE A 66 -7.37 -10.65 4.16
CA PHE A 66 -7.66 -10.30 5.54
C PHE A 66 -6.55 -10.80 6.49
N ASP A 67 -6.21 -12.08 6.39
CA ASP A 67 -5.17 -12.67 7.24
C ASP A 67 -3.78 -12.07 6.97
N MET A 68 -3.50 -11.74 5.71
CA MET A 68 -2.26 -11.05 5.34
C MET A 68 -2.19 -9.67 6.00
N GLY A 69 -3.27 -8.90 5.99
CA GLY A 69 -3.37 -7.60 6.65
C GLY A 69 -3.19 -7.68 8.16
N LEU A 70 -3.83 -8.66 8.79
CA LEU A 70 -3.67 -8.91 10.23
C LEU A 70 -2.23 -9.25 10.59
N ARG A 71 -1.60 -10.16 9.84
CA ARG A 71 -0.18 -10.54 10.06
C ARG A 71 0.77 -9.37 9.79
N ALA A 72 0.50 -8.56 8.76
CA ALA A 72 1.29 -7.36 8.46
C ALA A 72 1.27 -6.38 9.64
N THR A 73 0.11 -6.18 10.27
CA THR A 73 -0.03 -5.33 11.47
C THR A 73 0.79 -5.84 12.65
N GLN A 74 0.87 -7.16 12.82
CA GLN A 74 1.66 -7.78 13.88
C GLN A 74 3.17 -7.57 13.67
N ARG A 75 3.61 -7.58 12.40
CA ARG A 75 5.01 -7.45 11.98
C ARG A 75 5.43 -6.03 11.65
N ALA A 76 4.52 -5.06 11.69
CA ALA A 76 4.81 -3.68 11.36
C ALA A 76 5.91 -3.11 12.26
N GLY A 77 6.92 -2.53 11.66
CA GLY A 77 8.11 -1.97 12.30
C GLY A 77 8.57 -0.69 11.60
N LYS A 78 9.74 -0.20 11.99
CA LYS A 78 10.39 0.96 11.36
C LYS A 78 11.19 0.56 10.13
N ASP A 79 11.69 -0.66 10.11
CA ASP A 79 12.49 -1.18 9.00
C ASP A 79 11.56 -1.75 7.94
N MET A 80 11.61 -1.16 6.77
CA MET A 80 10.78 -1.54 5.63
C MET A 80 11.69 -1.94 4.47
N GLN A 81 11.46 -3.15 3.97
CA GLN A 81 12.14 -3.61 2.77
C GLN A 81 11.48 -2.99 1.53
N LEU A 82 12.29 -2.49 0.61
CA LEU A 82 11.86 -1.87 -0.63
C LEU A 82 11.95 -2.86 -1.80
N GLY A 83 11.35 -2.47 -2.94
CA GLY A 83 11.36 -3.29 -4.14
C GLY A 83 10.30 -4.40 -4.12
N SER A 84 10.68 -5.63 -4.42
CA SER A 84 9.76 -6.76 -4.56
C SER A 84 9.34 -7.37 -3.22
N HIS A 85 8.81 -6.55 -2.32
CA HIS A 85 8.33 -6.95 -1.01
C HIS A 85 6.88 -6.51 -0.79
N GLY A 86 6.13 -7.29 -0.01
CA GLY A 86 4.72 -6.99 0.27
C GLY A 86 3.91 -6.75 -1.01
N ALA A 87 3.19 -5.63 -1.10
CA ALA A 87 2.43 -5.25 -2.29
C ALA A 87 3.31 -5.12 -3.54
N GLY A 88 4.57 -4.72 -3.38
CA GLY A 88 5.52 -4.62 -4.49
C GLY A 88 5.92 -5.94 -5.14
N MET A 89 5.59 -7.09 -4.54
CA MET A 89 5.93 -8.41 -5.07
C MET A 89 5.34 -8.65 -6.46
N GLY A 90 4.07 -8.34 -6.64
CA GLY A 90 3.34 -8.50 -7.91
C GLY A 90 3.27 -7.22 -8.75
N ALA A 91 3.89 -6.12 -8.31
CA ALA A 91 3.77 -4.84 -9.00
C ALA A 91 4.42 -4.85 -10.38
N THR A 92 3.69 -4.36 -11.37
CA THR A 92 4.17 -4.16 -12.75
C THR A 92 3.76 -2.78 -13.25
N LEU A 93 4.58 -2.20 -14.11
CA LEU A 93 4.36 -0.94 -14.81
C LEU A 93 4.40 -1.23 -16.29
N ALA A 94 3.24 -1.46 -16.90
CA ALA A 94 3.16 -2.01 -18.25
C ALA A 94 3.96 -3.33 -18.33
N ASP A 95 5.08 -3.34 -19.02
CA ASP A 95 5.99 -4.47 -19.21
C ASP A 95 7.19 -4.47 -18.23
N LEU A 96 7.29 -3.48 -17.37
CA LEU A 96 8.38 -3.35 -16.40
C LEU A 96 8.00 -3.88 -15.03
N LYS A 97 8.95 -4.45 -14.31
CA LYS A 97 8.79 -4.81 -12.91
C LYS A 97 8.67 -3.54 -12.06
N GLY A 98 7.59 -3.47 -11.31
CA GLY A 98 7.39 -2.45 -10.27
C GLY A 98 7.95 -2.89 -8.91
N GLY A 99 7.67 -2.12 -7.88
CA GLY A 99 8.10 -2.44 -6.53
C GLY A 99 7.74 -1.36 -5.52
N LEU A 100 7.80 -1.72 -4.25
CA LEU A 100 7.58 -0.82 -3.13
C LEU A 100 8.69 0.24 -3.06
N GLY A 101 8.31 1.49 -2.97
CA GLY A 101 9.20 2.63 -2.76
C GLY A 101 8.81 3.44 -1.52
N SER A 102 9.74 4.25 -1.03
CA SER A 102 9.49 5.21 0.03
C SER A 102 10.26 6.49 -0.22
N ALA A 103 9.63 7.60 0.04
CA ALA A 103 10.27 8.91 -0.01
C ALA A 103 9.79 9.77 1.15
N SER A 104 10.67 10.62 1.65
CA SER A 104 10.33 11.60 2.68
C SER A 104 11.00 12.93 2.38
N ALA A 105 10.37 14.00 2.81
CA ALA A 105 10.93 15.34 2.72
C ALA A 105 10.79 16.04 4.08
N ARG A 106 11.82 16.78 4.48
CA ARG A 106 11.78 17.65 5.65
C ARG A 106 11.68 19.10 5.19
N LEU A 107 10.63 19.75 5.60
CA LEU A 107 10.40 21.16 5.30
C LEU A 107 10.88 22.04 6.46
N PRO A 108 11.22 23.32 6.23
CA PRO A 108 11.69 24.22 7.29
C PRO A 108 10.73 24.36 8.46
N TRP A 109 9.42 24.22 8.20
CA TRP A 109 8.35 24.33 9.20
C TRP A 109 7.87 22.98 9.74
N GLY A 110 8.52 21.88 9.42
CA GLY A 110 8.16 20.56 9.90
C GLY A 110 8.56 19.44 8.97
N CYS A 111 8.20 18.22 9.33
CA CYS A 111 8.47 17.03 8.54
C CYS A 111 7.19 16.58 7.82
N THR A 112 7.27 16.41 6.53
CA THR A 112 6.25 15.68 5.76
C THR A 112 6.87 14.39 5.27
N CYS A 113 6.32 13.26 5.70
CA CYS A 113 6.73 11.94 5.24
C CYS A 113 5.66 11.36 4.32
N GLY A 114 6.08 10.79 3.21
CA GLY A 114 5.22 10.03 2.31
C GLY A 114 5.86 8.67 2.04
N ALA A 115 5.08 7.61 2.10
CA ALA A 115 5.43 6.33 1.50
C ALA A 115 4.63 6.23 0.20
N ALA A 116 5.31 5.92 -0.88
CA ALA A 116 4.66 5.70 -2.16
C ALA A 116 5.03 4.31 -2.67
N ASP A 117 4.01 3.56 -3.03
CA ASP A 117 4.18 2.42 -3.90
C ASP A 117 4.23 2.93 -5.34
N ARG A 118 5.19 2.49 -6.12
CA ARG A 118 5.14 2.68 -7.57
C ARG A 118 4.23 1.63 -8.13
N ASP A 119 2.98 1.95 -8.06
CA ASP A 119 1.92 1.22 -8.69
C ASP A 119 1.84 1.44 -10.18
N GLN A 120 1.08 0.56 -10.79
CA GLN A 120 0.45 0.80 -12.08
C GLN A 120 -0.35 2.11 -12.06
N VAL A 121 0.33 3.23 -12.03
CA VAL A 121 -0.36 4.47 -12.38
C VAL A 121 -0.58 4.42 -13.87
N GLY A 122 -1.80 4.05 -14.20
CA GLY A 122 -2.48 4.31 -15.46
C GLY A 122 -1.62 4.34 -16.70
N THR A 123 -1.75 3.31 -17.48
CA THR A 123 -1.87 3.41 -18.92
C THR A 123 -1.62 4.81 -19.47
N HIS A 124 -0.56 4.93 -20.13
CA HIS A 124 -0.07 5.95 -21.03
C HIS A 124 1.15 6.68 -20.47
N GLY A 125 2.23 6.03 -20.82
CA GLY A 125 3.56 6.45 -20.90
C GLY A 125 3.85 7.93 -20.86
N GLN A 126 4.56 8.27 -19.90
CA GLN A 126 5.78 9.01 -20.05
C GLN A 126 6.56 8.81 -18.76
N THR A 127 7.54 7.93 -18.83
CA THR A 127 8.63 7.94 -17.87
C THR A 127 9.32 9.30 -17.95
N ARG A 128 8.81 10.28 -17.25
CA ARG A 128 9.63 11.44 -16.93
C ARG A 128 10.71 10.90 -15.99
N ARG A 129 11.93 10.78 -16.52
CA ARG A 129 13.12 10.75 -15.68
C ARG A 129 12.97 11.92 -14.71
N SER A 130 12.92 11.64 -13.44
CA SER A 130 12.99 12.67 -12.40
C SER A 130 14.40 13.25 -12.40
N GLY A 131 14.68 14.07 -13.38
CA GLY A 131 15.70 15.11 -13.24
C GLY A 131 15.19 16.04 -12.15
N GLY A 132 16.02 16.33 -11.17
CA GLY A 132 15.67 17.09 -9.97
C GLY A 132 14.82 18.32 -10.28
N ALA A 133 13.59 18.31 -9.83
CA ALA A 133 12.75 19.48 -9.83
C ALA A 133 13.29 20.46 -8.78
N ARG A 134 14.06 21.42 -9.22
CA ARG A 134 14.21 22.68 -8.49
C ARG A 134 12.84 23.36 -8.58
N GLY A 135 12.06 23.22 -7.53
CA GLY A 135 10.85 24.00 -7.36
C GLY A 135 11.24 25.47 -7.20
N SER A 136 11.02 26.28 -8.23
CA SER A 136 11.01 27.71 -8.10
C SER A 136 9.76 28.09 -7.33
N LEU A 137 9.92 28.51 -6.09
CA LEU A 137 8.89 29.19 -5.33
C LEU A 137 8.67 30.56 -5.98
N LEU A 138 7.50 30.78 -6.52
CA LEU A 138 7.04 32.13 -6.90
C LEU A 138 6.82 32.94 -5.62
N PRO A 139 7.32 34.20 -5.55
CA PRO A 139 7.02 35.06 -4.43
C PRO A 139 5.56 35.48 -4.49
N GLY A 140 4.83 35.29 -3.39
CA GLY A 140 3.49 35.77 -3.22
C GLY A 140 3.42 37.30 -3.20
N ARG A 141 2.36 37.83 -3.81
CA ARG A 141 1.80 39.14 -3.50
C ARG A 141 0.69 38.98 -2.47
#